data_5bc6570d4c2f4c3023544167de47b72f
#
_entry.id   5bc6570d4c2f4c3023544167de47b72f
#
_cell.length_a   1.000
_cell.length_b   1.000
_cell.length_c   1.000
_cell.angle_alpha   90.00
_cell.angle_beta   90.00
_cell.angle_gamma   90.00
#
_symmetry.space_group_name_H-M   'P 1'
#
loop_
_entity.id
_entity.type
_entity.pdbx_description
1 polymer ?
#
loop_
_entity_poly.entity_id
_entity_poly.type
_entity_poly.pdbx_seq_one_letter_code
_entity_poly.pdbx_strand_id
1 'polypeptide(L)'
;CQKHCLFLIEDCAQAHFAEWNKRKIGTFGIAGTFSFYPGKNLGAYGDAGAIITNDDSLAERARIFANHGALQKHNHIIEGVNSRLDGLQAAILSVKLPHIHTWNKRRQNNALLYNKLLNKIDLITIPKIDPRVSHVFHLYVIRTPHRDELQGFLKERGIATGIHYPTPLPFLKAYKYLNHSPDNFPIAYFYKDHILSLPMFPELTENQIGYICDSINEYFKT
;
A
#
# COMPACT_ATOMS: atom_id res chain seq x y z
N CYS A 1 15.08 -17.14 -3.42
CA CYS A 1 15.44 -17.37 -2.03
C CYS A 1 16.02 -18.77 -1.83
N GLN A 2 15.33 -19.85 -2.20
CA GLN A 2 15.79 -21.25 -2.01
C GLN A 2 17.22 -21.50 -2.52
N LYS A 3 17.56 -21.05 -3.75
CA LYS A 3 18.90 -21.20 -4.33
C LYS A 3 20.04 -20.63 -3.46
N HIS A 4 19.74 -19.63 -2.62
CA HIS A 4 20.73 -18.92 -1.80
C HIS A 4 20.46 -19.06 -0.30
N CYS A 5 19.63 -20.03 0.11
CA CYS A 5 19.24 -20.24 1.51
C CYS A 5 18.75 -18.96 2.21
N LEU A 6 18.00 -18.11 1.49
CA LEU A 6 17.45 -16.87 2.02
C LEU A 6 15.98 -17.06 2.43
N PHE A 7 15.58 -16.37 3.49
CA PHE A 7 14.18 -16.25 3.86
C PHE A 7 13.48 -15.20 2.99
N LEU A 8 12.23 -15.47 2.60
CA LEU A 8 11.35 -14.51 1.95
C LEU A 8 10.31 -14.04 2.98
N ILE A 9 10.29 -12.74 3.24
CA ILE A 9 9.23 -12.07 4.00
C ILE A 9 8.48 -11.16 3.03
N GLU A 10 7.15 -11.28 3.00
CA GLU A 10 6.29 -10.49 2.11
C GLU A 10 5.75 -9.27 2.85
N ASP A 11 6.07 -8.07 2.40
CA ASP A 11 5.41 -6.86 2.85
C ASP A 11 4.06 -6.71 2.14
N CYS A 12 2.99 -7.06 2.84
CA CYS A 12 1.61 -7.01 2.35
C CYS A 12 0.83 -5.80 2.91
N ALA A 13 1.53 -4.79 3.43
CA ALA A 13 0.91 -3.64 4.10
C ALA A 13 -0.09 -2.87 3.23
N GLN A 14 0.00 -2.96 1.91
CA GLN A 14 -0.92 -2.35 0.95
C GLN A 14 -1.62 -3.38 0.04
N ALA A 15 -1.59 -4.67 0.40
CA ALA A 15 -1.97 -5.77 -0.48
C ALA A 15 -2.97 -6.77 0.14
N HIS A 16 -3.89 -6.27 1.01
CA HIS A 16 -4.88 -7.12 1.67
C HIS A 16 -5.72 -7.91 0.66
N PHE A 17 -5.57 -9.25 0.65
CA PHE A 17 -6.22 -10.18 -0.25
C PHE A 17 -5.86 -10.01 -1.74
N ALA A 18 -4.80 -9.31 -2.08
CA ALA A 18 -4.23 -9.37 -3.43
C ALA A 18 -3.75 -10.78 -3.77
N GLU A 19 -3.64 -11.08 -5.08
CA GLU A 19 -3.23 -12.39 -5.55
C GLU A 19 -2.17 -12.29 -6.65
N TRP A 20 -1.30 -13.29 -6.66
CA TRP A 20 -0.41 -13.61 -7.77
C TRP A 20 -0.69 -15.04 -8.25
N ASN A 21 -1.03 -15.23 -9.52
CA ASN A 21 -1.42 -16.53 -10.06
C ASN A 21 -2.50 -17.25 -9.20
N LYS A 22 -3.53 -16.51 -8.77
CA LYS A 22 -4.64 -16.99 -7.92
C LYS A 22 -4.22 -17.45 -6.51
N ARG A 23 -2.98 -17.23 -6.10
CA ARG A 23 -2.49 -17.48 -4.75
C ARG A 23 -2.42 -16.16 -3.98
N LYS A 24 -2.90 -16.15 -2.75
CA LYS A 24 -2.92 -14.97 -1.88
C LYS A 24 -1.52 -14.49 -1.54
N ILE A 25 -1.31 -13.18 -1.60
CA ILE A 25 -0.10 -12.52 -1.12
C ILE A 25 0.05 -12.75 0.39
N GLY A 26 1.29 -12.86 0.86
CA GLY A 26 1.62 -13.18 2.26
C GLY A 26 1.78 -14.67 2.52
N THR A 27 1.57 -15.53 1.50
CA THR A 27 1.65 -16.99 1.65
C THR A 27 2.78 -17.63 0.85
N PHE A 28 3.62 -16.86 0.17
CA PHE A 28 4.74 -17.36 -0.65
C PHE A 28 6.01 -17.56 0.17
N GLY A 29 6.26 -16.67 1.13
CA GLY A 29 7.43 -16.69 1.99
C GLY A 29 7.22 -17.41 3.32
N ILE A 30 8.21 -17.26 4.21
CA ILE A 30 8.13 -17.76 5.59
C ILE A 30 7.11 -16.96 6.41
N ALA A 31 6.91 -15.67 6.06
CA ALA A 31 5.95 -14.80 6.71
C ALA A 31 5.41 -13.74 5.73
N GLY A 32 4.17 -13.31 5.97
CA GLY A 32 3.57 -12.10 5.39
C GLY A 32 3.26 -11.10 6.49
N THR A 33 3.55 -9.81 6.25
CA THR A 33 3.28 -8.72 7.20
C THR A 33 2.19 -7.82 6.68
N PHE A 34 1.23 -7.46 7.52
CA PHE A 34 0.08 -6.62 7.18
C PHE A 34 0.00 -5.40 8.08
N SER A 35 -0.35 -4.27 7.51
CA SER A 35 -0.68 -3.05 8.24
C SER A 35 -2.19 -2.86 8.26
N PHE A 36 -2.75 -2.58 9.43
CA PHE A 36 -4.13 -2.19 9.60
C PHE A 36 -4.25 -0.70 9.98
N TYR A 37 -3.24 0.11 9.63
CA TYR A 37 -3.34 1.57 9.75
C TYR A 37 -4.65 2.07 9.14
N PRO A 38 -5.32 3.09 9.71
CA PRO A 38 -6.71 3.48 9.34
C PRO A 38 -6.95 3.68 7.85
N GLY A 39 -5.97 4.18 7.09
CA GLY A 39 -6.07 4.40 5.65
C GLY A 39 -5.93 3.14 4.78
N LYS A 40 -5.60 1.96 5.34
CA LYS A 40 -5.43 0.71 4.58
C LYS A 40 -6.78 0.15 4.10
N ASN A 41 -6.74 -0.72 3.08
CA ASN A 41 -7.95 -1.37 2.55
C ASN A 41 -8.75 -2.08 3.66
N LEU A 42 -8.05 -2.70 4.60
CA LEU A 42 -8.59 -3.17 5.86
C LEU A 42 -7.89 -2.37 6.97
N GLY A 43 -8.50 -1.26 7.39
CA GLY A 43 -7.95 -0.35 8.40
C GLY A 43 -8.70 -0.44 9.72
N ALA A 44 -7.96 -0.47 10.83
CA ALA A 44 -8.47 -0.25 12.19
C ALA A 44 -8.80 1.24 12.41
N TYR A 45 -9.08 1.66 13.63
CA TYR A 45 -9.26 3.07 14.03
C TYR A 45 -8.07 3.60 14.83
N GLY A 46 -6.92 2.99 14.66
CA GLY A 46 -5.62 3.33 15.24
C GLY A 46 -4.55 2.43 14.65
N ASP A 47 -3.36 2.43 15.26
CA ASP A 47 -2.26 1.59 14.83
C ASP A 47 -2.58 0.12 15.10
N ALA A 48 -2.40 -0.70 14.08
CA ALA A 48 -2.58 -2.15 14.15
C ALA A 48 -1.84 -2.83 12.99
N GLY A 49 -1.50 -4.10 13.17
CA GLY A 49 -0.84 -4.91 12.17
C GLY A 49 -0.90 -6.39 12.52
N ALA A 50 -0.48 -7.23 11.58
CA ALA A 50 -0.39 -8.67 11.80
C ALA A 50 0.79 -9.27 11.04
N ILE A 51 1.29 -10.38 11.55
CA ILE A 51 2.18 -11.31 10.86
C ILE A 51 1.39 -12.60 10.65
N ILE A 52 1.42 -13.15 9.44
CA ILE A 52 0.92 -14.50 9.15
C ILE A 52 2.09 -15.40 8.78
N THR A 53 2.06 -16.64 9.25
CA THR A 53 3.05 -17.66 8.94
C THR A 53 2.46 -19.06 9.13
N ASN A 54 3.03 -20.05 8.43
CA ASN A 54 2.78 -21.47 8.67
C ASN A 54 3.89 -22.12 9.51
N ASP A 55 4.87 -21.35 9.99
CA ASP A 55 5.93 -21.78 10.88
C ASP A 55 5.52 -21.50 12.34
N ASP A 56 5.19 -22.55 13.08
CA ASP A 56 4.73 -22.46 14.47
C ASP A 56 5.80 -21.87 15.38
N SER A 57 7.07 -22.17 15.14
CA SER A 57 8.20 -21.61 15.92
C SER A 57 8.31 -20.10 15.69
N LEU A 58 8.19 -19.64 14.43
CA LEU A 58 8.18 -18.21 14.13
C LEU A 58 6.96 -17.51 14.76
N ALA A 59 5.78 -18.15 14.69
CA ALA A 59 4.55 -17.60 15.29
C ALA A 59 4.69 -17.44 16.81
N GLU A 60 5.24 -18.44 17.49
CA GLU A 60 5.48 -18.40 18.93
C GLU A 60 6.49 -17.31 19.30
N ARG A 61 7.62 -17.26 18.62
CA ARG A 61 8.67 -16.23 18.86
C ARG A 61 8.15 -14.83 18.62
N ALA A 62 7.34 -14.62 17.57
CA ALA A 62 6.72 -13.32 17.29
C ALA A 62 5.77 -12.88 18.44
N ARG A 63 4.96 -13.81 18.98
CA ARG A 63 4.08 -13.54 20.13
C ARG A 63 4.87 -13.20 21.37
N ILE A 64 5.93 -13.96 21.67
CA ILE A 64 6.82 -13.71 22.82
C ILE A 64 7.44 -12.32 22.68
N PHE A 65 8.04 -12.00 21.55
CA PHE A 65 8.69 -10.72 21.30
C PHE A 65 7.73 -9.53 21.42
N ALA A 66 6.54 -9.63 20.82
CA ALA A 66 5.51 -8.58 20.84
C ALA A 66 4.86 -8.39 22.24
N ASN A 67 5.05 -9.32 23.16
CA ASN A 67 4.49 -9.31 24.50
C ASN A 67 5.57 -9.25 25.58
N HIS A 68 6.49 -8.30 25.49
CA HIS A 68 7.55 -8.07 26.45
C HIS A 68 8.48 -9.29 26.68
N GLY A 69 8.62 -10.17 25.69
CA GLY A 69 9.45 -11.37 25.81
C GLY A 69 8.82 -12.53 26.58
N ALA A 70 7.49 -12.56 26.73
CA ALA A 70 6.79 -13.56 27.55
C ALA A 70 5.53 -14.12 26.88
N LEU A 71 5.29 -15.43 26.98
CA LEU A 71 3.99 -16.06 26.72
C LEU A 71 3.11 -16.05 27.98
N GLN A 72 3.72 -16.36 29.14
CA GLN A 72 3.05 -16.36 30.41
C GLN A 72 3.40 -15.09 31.20
N LYS A 73 2.41 -14.52 31.89
CA LYS A 73 2.58 -13.31 32.69
C LYS A 73 3.73 -13.49 33.69
N HIS A 74 4.64 -12.51 33.76
CA HIS A 74 5.82 -12.48 34.62
C HIS A 74 6.94 -13.52 34.30
N ASN A 75 6.80 -14.31 33.22
CA ASN A 75 7.83 -15.23 32.77
C ASN A 75 8.46 -14.72 31.46
N HIS A 76 9.40 -13.78 31.56
CA HIS A 76 10.10 -13.17 30.43
C HIS A 76 11.33 -14.02 30.08
N ILE A 77 11.33 -14.64 28.89
CA ILE A 77 12.37 -15.58 28.45
C ILE A 77 13.32 -14.99 27.40
N ILE A 78 12.93 -13.85 26.80
CA ILE A 78 13.77 -13.02 25.92
C ILE A 78 13.45 -11.55 26.17
N GLU A 79 14.30 -10.66 25.66
CA GLU A 79 13.98 -9.25 25.52
C GLU A 79 12.85 -9.07 24.47
N GLY A 80 11.92 -8.16 24.73
CA GLY A 80 10.78 -7.95 23.85
C GLY A 80 10.26 -6.52 23.94
N VAL A 81 9.21 -6.27 23.15
CA VAL A 81 8.55 -4.96 23.06
C VAL A 81 7.07 -5.09 23.38
N ASN A 82 6.40 -3.97 23.61
CA ASN A 82 4.96 -3.92 23.62
C ASN A 82 4.46 -3.61 22.18
N SER A 83 4.07 -4.65 21.45
CA SER A 83 3.56 -4.55 20.09
C SER A 83 2.37 -5.51 19.89
N ARG A 84 1.37 -5.33 20.75
CA ARG A 84 0.14 -6.13 20.77
C ARG A 84 -0.95 -5.42 19.97
N LEU A 85 -1.96 -6.18 19.51
CA LEU A 85 -3.19 -5.62 18.95
C LEU A 85 -4.20 -5.40 20.09
N ASP A 86 -4.66 -4.15 20.25
CA ASP A 86 -5.72 -3.82 21.20
C ASP A 86 -7.03 -4.53 20.85
N GLY A 87 -7.74 -5.04 21.88
CA GLY A 87 -9.03 -5.71 21.71
C GLY A 87 -10.06 -4.86 20.98
N LEU A 88 -10.07 -3.53 21.23
CA LEU A 88 -10.94 -2.59 20.51
C LEU A 88 -10.64 -2.57 19.02
N GLN A 89 -9.36 -2.48 18.62
CA GLN A 89 -8.97 -2.49 17.21
C GLN A 89 -9.27 -3.84 16.55
N ALA A 90 -9.07 -4.95 17.27
CA ALA A 90 -9.44 -6.28 16.80
C ALA A 90 -10.96 -6.41 16.56
N ALA A 91 -11.79 -5.86 17.44
CA ALA A 91 -13.24 -5.85 17.29
C ALA A 91 -13.67 -5.06 16.04
N ILE A 92 -13.10 -3.88 15.81
CA ILE A 92 -13.33 -3.07 14.61
C ILE A 92 -12.95 -3.84 13.35
N LEU A 93 -11.77 -4.45 13.33
CA LEU A 93 -11.30 -5.26 12.19
C LEU A 93 -12.21 -6.46 11.93
N SER A 94 -12.71 -7.12 12.98
CA SER A 94 -13.64 -8.25 12.87
C SER A 94 -14.95 -7.86 12.19
N VAL A 95 -15.47 -6.66 12.46
CA VAL A 95 -16.67 -6.12 11.80
C VAL A 95 -16.37 -5.77 10.33
N LYS A 96 -15.19 -5.23 10.02
CA LYS A 96 -14.81 -4.78 8.67
C LYS A 96 -14.37 -5.92 7.74
N LEU A 97 -13.76 -6.96 8.29
CA LEU A 97 -13.17 -8.06 7.51
C LEU A 97 -14.14 -8.75 6.54
N PRO A 98 -15.41 -9.03 6.87
CA PRO A 98 -16.36 -9.63 5.92
C PRO A 98 -16.61 -8.78 4.67
N HIS A 99 -16.37 -7.47 4.73
CA HIS A 99 -16.64 -6.54 3.64
C HIS A 99 -15.46 -6.34 2.67
N ILE A 100 -14.24 -6.81 3.03
CA ILE A 100 -13.00 -6.46 2.30
C ILE A 100 -13.02 -6.89 0.83
N HIS A 101 -13.61 -8.05 0.51
CA HIS A 101 -13.70 -8.52 -0.87
C HIS A 101 -14.57 -7.60 -1.72
N THR A 102 -15.69 -7.14 -1.18
CA THR A 102 -16.57 -6.16 -1.85
C THR A 102 -15.86 -4.83 -2.06
N TRP A 103 -15.15 -4.33 -1.03
CA TRP A 103 -14.39 -3.09 -1.13
C TRP A 103 -13.25 -3.17 -2.16
N ASN A 104 -12.49 -4.27 -2.16
CA ASN A 104 -11.44 -4.48 -3.15
C ASN A 104 -12.03 -4.56 -4.57
N LYS A 105 -13.19 -5.21 -4.75
CA LYS A 105 -13.87 -5.26 -6.06
C LYS A 105 -14.30 -3.88 -6.53
N ARG A 106 -14.83 -3.04 -5.64
CA ARG A 106 -15.19 -1.65 -5.96
C ARG A 106 -13.95 -0.85 -6.36
N ARG A 107 -12.83 -0.95 -5.62
CA ARG A 107 -11.55 -0.32 -5.98
C ARG A 107 -11.05 -0.77 -7.36
N GLN A 108 -11.17 -2.04 -7.69
CA GLN A 108 -10.83 -2.57 -9.02
C GLN A 108 -11.70 -1.94 -10.11
N ASN A 109 -13.01 -1.83 -9.89
CA ASN A 109 -13.92 -1.20 -10.85
C ASN A 109 -13.60 0.28 -11.04
N ASN A 110 -13.31 1.01 -9.95
CA ASN A 110 -12.89 2.40 -9.99
C ASN A 110 -11.58 2.57 -10.78
N ALA A 111 -10.59 1.68 -10.58
CA ALA A 111 -9.35 1.68 -11.32
C ALA A 111 -9.54 1.42 -12.82
N LEU A 112 -10.45 0.51 -13.18
CA LEU A 112 -10.81 0.26 -14.58
C LEU A 112 -11.44 1.50 -15.23
N LEU A 113 -12.29 2.22 -14.51
CA LEU A 113 -12.88 3.47 -14.99
C LEU A 113 -11.83 4.56 -15.17
N TYR A 114 -10.93 4.75 -14.20
CA TYR A 114 -9.78 5.65 -14.36
C TYR A 114 -8.95 5.29 -15.59
N ASN A 115 -8.60 4.01 -15.76
CA ASN A 115 -7.85 3.55 -16.92
C ASN A 115 -8.56 3.91 -18.24
N LYS A 116 -9.88 3.68 -18.33
CA LYS A 116 -10.69 3.99 -19.51
C LYS A 116 -10.68 5.48 -19.85
N LEU A 117 -10.77 6.35 -18.84
CA LEU A 117 -10.90 7.80 -19.04
C LEU A 117 -9.53 8.46 -19.26
N LEU A 118 -8.48 8.02 -18.55
CA LEU A 118 -7.15 8.65 -18.61
C LEU A 118 -6.25 8.11 -19.72
N ASN A 119 -6.53 6.93 -20.29
CA ASN A 119 -5.69 6.28 -21.30
C ASN A 119 -5.50 7.09 -22.60
N LYS A 120 -6.29 8.14 -22.79
CA LYS A 120 -6.24 9.00 -24.00
C LYS A 120 -5.42 10.27 -23.80
N ILE A 121 -4.86 10.49 -22.64
CA ILE A 121 -4.05 11.67 -22.31
C ILE A 121 -2.58 11.29 -22.41
N ASP A 122 -1.89 11.73 -23.46
CA ASP A 122 -0.51 11.32 -23.80
C ASP A 122 0.50 11.60 -22.69
N LEU A 123 0.29 12.68 -21.91
CA LEU A 123 1.17 13.08 -20.80
C LEU A 123 0.88 12.36 -19.48
N ILE A 124 -0.09 11.42 -19.49
CA ILE A 124 -0.43 10.59 -18.33
C ILE A 124 -0.04 9.14 -18.59
N THR A 125 0.76 8.57 -17.71
CA THR A 125 0.98 7.13 -17.69
C THR A 125 0.15 6.51 -16.56
N ILE A 126 -0.79 5.63 -16.92
CA ILE A 126 -1.62 4.87 -15.97
C ILE A 126 -0.89 3.61 -15.46
N PRO A 127 -1.29 3.05 -14.30
CA PRO A 127 -0.73 1.79 -13.80
C PRO A 127 -0.95 0.64 -14.77
N LYS A 128 0.12 -0.06 -15.13
CA LYS A 128 0.05 -1.29 -15.91
C LYS A 128 0.02 -2.49 -14.97
N ILE A 129 -1.05 -3.27 -15.03
CA ILE A 129 -1.23 -4.46 -14.18
C ILE A 129 -0.90 -5.71 -14.98
N ASP A 130 -0.05 -6.57 -14.41
CA ASP A 130 0.23 -7.89 -14.96
C ASP A 130 -1.04 -8.76 -14.90
N PRO A 131 -1.40 -9.51 -15.96
CA PRO A 131 -2.62 -10.32 -15.98
C PRO A 131 -2.66 -11.44 -14.92
N ARG A 132 -1.51 -11.80 -14.35
CA ARG A 132 -1.42 -12.76 -13.25
C ARG A 132 -1.81 -12.19 -11.90
N VAL A 133 -1.96 -10.86 -11.79
CA VAL A 133 -2.20 -10.15 -10.53
C VAL A 133 -3.66 -9.80 -10.36
N SER A 134 -4.25 -10.16 -9.21
CA SER A 134 -5.46 -9.54 -8.71
C SER A 134 -5.08 -8.37 -7.80
N HIS A 135 -4.95 -7.18 -8.39
CA HIS A 135 -4.52 -5.98 -7.68
C HIS A 135 -5.68 -5.38 -6.86
N VAL A 136 -5.41 -4.86 -5.67
CA VAL A 136 -6.44 -4.35 -4.74
C VAL A 136 -6.51 -2.82 -4.68
N PHE A 137 -5.68 -2.14 -5.43
CA PHE A 137 -5.66 -0.68 -5.58
C PHE A 137 -5.83 0.08 -4.25
N HIS A 138 -4.91 -0.18 -3.33
CA HIS A 138 -4.79 0.66 -2.14
C HIS A 138 -4.57 2.12 -2.55
N LEU A 139 -3.70 2.34 -3.53
CA LEU A 139 -3.48 3.60 -4.23
C LEU A 139 -3.74 3.41 -5.73
N TYR A 140 -4.16 4.47 -6.40
CA TYR A 140 -4.16 4.58 -7.85
C TYR A 140 -3.19 5.69 -8.25
N VAL A 141 -2.02 5.30 -8.73
CA VAL A 141 -0.89 6.20 -8.98
C VAL A 141 -0.68 6.40 -10.46
N ILE A 142 -0.86 7.61 -10.94
CA ILE A 142 -0.47 8.04 -12.29
C ILE A 142 0.94 8.61 -12.29
N ARG A 143 1.54 8.70 -13.47
CA ARG A 143 2.82 9.40 -13.69
C ARG A 143 2.64 10.47 -14.74
N THR A 144 3.23 11.65 -14.49
CA THR A 144 3.27 12.78 -15.41
C THR A 144 4.50 13.64 -15.13
N PRO A 145 5.12 14.26 -16.14
CA PRO A 145 6.19 15.23 -15.93
C PRO A 145 5.70 16.55 -15.27
N HIS A 146 4.40 16.82 -15.32
CA HIS A 146 3.74 18.00 -14.77
C HIS A 146 3.10 17.74 -13.39
N ARG A 147 3.71 16.89 -12.55
CA ARG A 147 3.12 16.40 -11.31
C ARG A 147 2.73 17.51 -10.34
N ASP A 148 3.60 18.47 -10.10
CA ASP A 148 3.38 19.51 -9.08
C ASP A 148 2.33 20.53 -9.55
N GLU A 149 2.40 20.94 -10.81
CA GLU A 149 1.44 21.85 -11.42
C GLU A 149 0.04 21.21 -11.48
N LEU A 150 -0.05 19.94 -11.92
CA LEU A 150 -1.29 19.19 -11.93
C LEU A 150 -1.86 19.02 -10.52
N GLN A 151 -1.02 18.75 -9.52
CA GLN A 151 -1.45 18.67 -8.13
C GLN A 151 -2.06 19.98 -7.64
N GLY A 152 -1.43 21.13 -7.95
CA GLY A 152 -1.93 22.45 -7.63
C GLY A 152 -3.28 22.74 -8.27
N PHE A 153 -3.40 22.48 -9.57
CA PHE A 153 -4.62 22.65 -10.35
C PHE A 153 -5.80 21.80 -9.82
N LEU A 154 -5.55 20.55 -9.48
CA LEU A 154 -6.55 19.64 -8.90
C LEU A 154 -7.00 20.10 -7.50
N LYS A 155 -6.05 20.58 -6.69
CA LYS A 155 -6.36 21.13 -5.37
C LYS A 155 -7.31 22.32 -5.43
N GLU A 156 -7.12 23.24 -6.38
CA GLU A 156 -8.01 24.40 -6.59
C GLU A 156 -9.44 23.98 -6.96
N ARG A 157 -9.61 22.79 -7.53
CA ARG A 157 -10.89 22.16 -7.86
C ARG A 157 -11.45 21.27 -6.75
N GLY A 158 -10.85 21.30 -5.55
CA GLY A 158 -11.29 20.49 -4.42
C GLY A 158 -10.96 19.00 -4.55
N ILE A 159 -10.06 18.63 -5.46
CA ILE A 159 -9.63 17.25 -5.67
C ILE A 159 -8.35 17.00 -4.85
N ALA A 160 -8.46 16.22 -3.78
CA ALA A 160 -7.33 15.84 -2.94
C ALA A 160 -6.48 14.75 -3.62
N THR A 161 -5.19 14.98 -3.74
CA THR A 161 -4.21 14.03 -4.29
C THR A 161 -3.06 13.83 -3.31
N GLY A 162 -2.27 12.79 -3.51
CA GLY A 162 -1.13 12.48 -2.64
C GLY A 162 0.12 12.07 -3.42
N ILE A 163 1.28 12.17 -2.77
CA ILE A 163 2.55 11.68 -3.32
C ILE A 163 3.07 10.56 -2.44
N HIS A 164 3.17 9.35 -2.98
CA HIS A 164 3.60 8.17 -2.24
C HIS A 164 4.79 7.49 -2.94
N TYR A 165 6.07 7.96 -2.67
CA TYR A 165 6.41 9.01 -1.67
C TYR A 165 7.32 10.06 -2.30
N PRO A 166 7.42 11.29 -1.75
CA PRO A 166 8.22 12.37 -2.35
C PRO A 166 9.73 12.13 -2.27
N THR A 167 10.17 11.30 -1.32
CA THR A 167 11.57 10.90 -1.18
C THR A 167 11.65 9.37 -1.16
N PRO A 168 12.33 8.73 -2.14
CA PRO A 168 12.55 7.29 -2.13
C PRO A 168 13.38 6.87 -0.92
N LEU A 169 13.12 5.67 -0.39
CA LEU A 169 13.78 5.15 0.82
C LEU A 169 15.31 5.33 0.84
N PRO A 170 16.06 5.01 -0.25
CA PRO A 170 17.53 5.13 -0.24
C PRO A 170 18.03 6.57 0.03
N PHE A 171 17.20 7.58 -0.20
CA PHE A 171 17.57 9.00 -0.09
C PHE A 171 17.00 9.69 1.16
N LEU A 172 16.37 8.94 2.06
CA LEU A 172 15.94 9.46 3.34
C LEU A 172 17.15 9.85 4.19
N LYS A 173 17.01 10.94 4.95
CA LYS A 173 18.08 11.38 5.88
C LYS A 173 18.54 10.29 6.85
N ALA A 174 17.61 9.41 7.25
CA ALA A 174 17.88 8.26 8.12
C ALA A 174 18.87 7.26 7.51
N TYR A 175 18.99 7.19 6.19
CA TYR A 175 19.86 6.25 5.46
C TYR A 175 21.07 6.95 4.83
N LYS A 176 21.34 8.22 5.20
CA LYS A 176 22.48 8.99 4.64
C LYS A 176 23.82 8.28 4.83
N TYR A 177 23.96 7.48 5.89
CA TYR A 177 25.17 6.71 6.17
C TYR A 177 25.49 5.64 5.12
N LEU A 178 24.52 5.24 4.27
CA LEU A 178 24.73 4.29 3.16
C LEU A 178 25.34 4.96 1.92
N ASN A 179 25.45 6.29 1.89
CA ASN A 179 26.05 7.09 0.82
C ASN A 179 25.51 6.78 -0.59
N HIS A 180 24.20 6.50 -0.70
CA HIS A 180 23.56 6.27 -1.99
C HIS A 180 23.49 7.55 -2.83
N SER A 181 23.84 7.43 -4.12
CA SER A 181 23.68 8.45 -5.14
C SER A 181 22.44 8.15 -6.02
N PRO A 182 21.91 9.14 -6.76
CA PRO A 182 20.84 8.90 -7.74
C PRO A 182 21.15 7.75 -8.73
N ASP A 183 22.40 7.58 -9.13
CA ASP A 183 22.83 6.53 -10.06
C ASP A 183 22.70 5.11 -9.50
N ASN A 184 22.69 4.95 -8.18
CA ASN A 184 22.45 3.66 -7.55
C ASN A 184 20.99 3.20 -7.68
N PHE A 185 20.04 4.16 -7.76
CA PHE A 185 18.60 3.91 -7.86
C PHE A 185 17.94 4.87 -8.85
N PRO A 186 18.35 4.90 -10.13
CA PRO A 186 17.95 5.94 -11.09
C PRO A 186 16.43 5.96 -11.32
N ILE A 187 15.79 4.80 -11.38
CA ILE A 187 14.34 4.69 -11.60
C ILE A 187 13.54 5.27 -10.42
N ALA A 188 13.90 4.90 -9.20
CA ALA A 188 13.22 5.43 -8.01
C ALA A 188 13.45 6.93 -7.86
N TYR A 189 14.67 7.39 -8.16
CA TYR A 189 15.01 8.82 -8.13
C TYR A 189 14.23 9.61 -9.17
N PHE A 190 14.10 9.10 -10.39
CA PHE A 190 13.33 9.74 -11.46
C PHE A 190 11.84 9.85 -11.10
N TYR A 191 11.24 8.75 -10.61
CA TYR A 191 9.79 8.74 -10.35
C TYR A 191 9.34 9.55 -9.15
N LYS A 192 10.21 9.94 -8.22
CA LYS A 192 9.82 10.77 -7.07
C LYS A 192 9.16 12.11 -7.48
N ASP A 193 9.53 12.63 -8.66
CA ASP A 193 9.02 13.90 -9.19
C ASP A 193 7.86 13.70 -10.20
N HIS A 194 7.47 12.45 -10.51
CA HIS A 194 6.49 12.15 -11.55
C HIS A 194 5.21 11.48 -11.04
N ILE A 195 5.24 10.88 -9.85
CA ILE A 195 4.11 10.10 -9.31
C ILE A 195 3.07 10.98 -8.63
N LEU A 196 1.78 10.72 -8.89
CA LEU A 196 0.65 11.37 -8.24
C LEU A 196 -0.43 10.33 -7.96
N SER A 197 -0.83 10.20 -6.69
CA SER A 197 -1.93 9.33 -6.28
C SER A 197 -3.25 10.08 -6.37
N LEU A 198 -4.16 9.58 -7.18
CA LEU A 198 -5.52 10.08 -7.32
C LEU A 198 -6.42 9.52 -6.19
N PRO A 199 -7.56 10.15 -5.90
CA PRO A 199 -8.53 9.63 -4.94
C PRO A 199 -8.89 8.18 -5.25
N MET A 200 -8.78 7.28 -4.24
CA MET A 200 -9.08 5.86 -4.42
C MET A 200 -9.62 5.26 -3.13
N PHE A 201 -10.94 5.05 -3.08
CA PHE A 201 -11.66 4.39 -1.98
C PHE A 201 -12.90 3.67 -2.54
N PRO A 202 -13.47 2.69 -1.80
CA PRO A 202 -14.56 1.85 -2.31
C PRO A 202 -15.85 2.60 -2.64
N GLU A 203 -16.13 3.68 -1.94
CA GLU A 203 -17.36 4.49 -2.07
C GLU A 203 -17.28 5.57 -3.15
N LEU A 204 -16.13 5.71 -3.82
CA LEU A 204 -15.95 6.68 -4.90
C LEU A 204 -16.94 6.38 -6.03
N THR A 205 -17.75 7.38 -6.40
CA THR A 205 -18.78 7.26 -7.45
C THR A 205 -18.22 7.48 -8.85
N GLU A 206 -18.91 6.96 -9.87
CA GLU A 206 -18.53 7.19 -11.27
C GLU A 206 -18.51 8.67 -11.64
N ASN A 207 -19.46 9.47 -11.12
CA ASN A 207 -19.49 10.92 -11.34
C ASN A 207 -18.28 11.63 -10.74
N GLN A 208 -17.83 11.21 -9.54
CA GLN A 208 -16.61 11.77 -8.93
C GLN A 208 -15.37 11.41 -9.73
N ILE A 209 -15.26 10.16 -10.20
CA ILE A 209 -14.16 9.72 -11.08
C ILE A 209 -14.21 10.50 -12.41
N GLY A 210 -15.38 10.67 -12.98
CA GLY A 210 -15.58 11.50 -14.18
C GLY A 210 -15.06 12.90 -13.98
N TYR A 211 -15.50 13.58 -12.91
CA TYR A 211 -15.05 14.93 -12.57
C TYR A 211 -13.54 15.04 -12.40
N ILE A 212 -12.89 14.07 -11.73
CA ILE A 212 -11.43 14.03 -11.58
C ILE A 212 -10.75 13.91 -12.94
N CYS A 213 -11.22 12.99 -13.79
CA CYS A 213 -10.63 12.75 -15.10
C CYS A 213 -10.85 13.91 -16.07
N ASP A 214 -12.03 14.54 -16.04
CA ASP A 214 -12.33 15.73 -16.84
C ASP A 214 -11.45 16.91 -16.42
N SER A 215 -11.23 17.11 -15.11
CA SER A 215 -10.32 18.13 -14.61
C SER A 215 -8.87 17.89 -15.06
N ILE A 216 -8.40 16.63 -15.04
CA ILE A 216 -7.06 16.28 -15.55
C ILE A 216 -6.98 16.57 -17.07
N ASN A 217 -8.01 16.17 -17.83
CA ASN A 217 -8.05 16.40 -19.26
C ASN A 217 -8.13 17.88 -19.64
N GLU A 218 -8.83 18.70 -18.86
CA GLU A 218 -8.85 20.15 -18.99
C GLU A 218 -7.45 20.75 -18.82
N TYR A 219 -6.73 20.36 -17.75
CA TYR A 219 -5.37 20.83 -17.50
C TYR A 219 -4.42 20.58 -18.68
N PHE A 220 -4.52 19.43 -19.36
CA PHE A 220 -3.65 19.12 -20.49
C PHE A 220 -4.15 19.64 -21.85
N LYS A 221 -5.32 20.28 -21.92
CA LYS A 221 -5.81 20.96 -23.13
C LYS A 221 -5.51 22.44 -23.15
N THR A 222 -5.22 23.02 -21.98
CA THR A 222 -4.79 24.42 -21.84
C THR A 222 -3.29 24.56 -22.06
#